data_a20308441ee197f50a39b253d28dd547
#
_entry.id   a20308441ee197f50a39b253d28dd547
#
_cell.length_a   1.000
_cell.length_b   1.000
_cell.length_c   1.000
_cell.angle_alpha   90.00
_cell.angle_beta   90.00
_cell.angle_gamma   90.00
#
_symmetry.space_group_name_H-M   'P 1'
#
loop_
_entity.id
_entity.type
_entity.pdbx_description
1 polymer ?
#
loop_
_entity_poly.entity_id
_entity_poly.type
_entity_poly.pdbx_seq_one_letter_code
_entity_poly.pdbx_strand_id
1 'polypeptide(L)'
;MNFGFRAPSRGPLATPDSLATLAQKGEAMGYNIVSVSDHVVMPKVANSTYPYSKTGTFGGGTETLELLTILSYLAGVTSSIRLLTSVLVVPHRPAVLTAKVLSTIDVLSKGRVVVGCGAGWLREEFEAIDAPDFDRRGAVTSEYIRAFKELWTSDSPTFDGEFTNFSNIHFEPKPVQKPHPPIWIGGESNVALRRVARLGDCWYPIGSNPTFPVGTVEELTASIDRIKGYAEEIGRDPAEIGVAYNVTWNNDREATILADGKRRSFTGVPEQVAADIKSFEAAGLEDIVLVFEKPTLEETLEGMERFASNVIPLTK
;
A
#
# COMPACT_ATOMS: atom_id res chain seq x y z
N MET A 1 -7.62 -12.17 10.32
CA MET A 1 -7.63 -10.82 9.69
C MET A 1 -6.73 -9.86 10.45
N ASN A 2 -5.84 -9.13 9.76
CA ASN A 2 -5.04 -8.04 10.32
C ASN A 2 -5.65 -6.69 9.93
N PHE A 3 -5.59 -5.71 10.84
CA PHE A 3 -6.16 -4.39 10.62
C PHE A 3 -5.06 -3.33 10.57
N GLY A 4 -5.10 -2.48 9.55
CA GLY A 4 -4.21 -1.35 9.40
C GLY A 4 -4.95 -0.04 9.23
N PHE A 5 -4.22 1.05 9.37
CA PHE A 5 -4.74 2.38 9.11
C PHE A 5 -3.74 3.22 8.32
N ARG A 6 -4.26 4.23 7.61
CA ARG A 6 -3.42 5.21 6.90
C ARG A 6 -3.05 6.35 7.84
N ALA A 7 -1.76 6.62 7.99
CA ALA A 7 -1.25 7.84 8.59
C ALA A 7 -1.28 9.00 7.58
N PRO A 8 -1.58 10.23 8.01
CA PRO A 8 -1.61 11.38 7.13
C PRO A 8 -0.18 11.74 6.65
N SER A 9 0.01 11.82 5.32
CA SER A 9 1.25 12.34 4.72
C SER A 9 1.13 13.80 4.30
N ARG A 10 -0.07 14.40 4.47
CA ARG A 10 -0.42 15.76 4.06
C ARG A 10 -1.50 16.35 4.96
N GLY A 11 -1.74 17.66 4.80
CA GLY A 11 -2.77 18.36 5.57
C GLY A 11 -2.38 18.62 7.02
N PRO A 12 -3.33 19.11 7.85
CA PRO A 12 -3.04 19.63 9.20
C PRO A 12 -2.53 18.58 10.19
N LEU A 13 -2.78 17.29 9.92
CA LEU A 13 -2.31 16.19 10.76
C LEU A 13 -0.94 15.61 10.32
N ALA A 14 -0.36 16.10 9.24
CA ALA A 14 0.98 15.69 8.80
C ALA A 14 2.08 16.40 9.61
N THR A 15 2.05 16.23 10.92
CA THR A 15 3.02 16.80 11.88
C THR A 15 3.70 15.70 12.67
N PRO A 16 4.93 15.91 13.20
CA PRO A 16 5.63 14.90 13.97
C PRO A 16 4.80 14.36 15.14
N ASP A 17 4.15 15.25 15.90
CA ASP A 17 3.37 14.87 17.07
C ASP A 17 2.13 14.06 16.71
N SER A 18 1.40 14.47 15.66
CA SER A 18 0.23 13.72 15.18
C SER A 18 0.61 12.35 14.63
N LEU A 19 1.68 12.26 13.83
CA LEU A 19 2.17 11.02 13.27
C LEU A 19 2.60 10.03 14.36
N ALA A 20 3.39 10.49 15.34
CA ALA A 20 3.81 9.67 16.48
C ALA A 20 2.62 9.21 17.31
N THR A 21 1.70 10.13 17.64
CA THR A 21 0.52 9.83 18.45
C THR A 21 -0.40 8.82 17.77
N LEU A 22 -0.69 9.01 16.49
CA LEU A 22 -1.53 8.08 15.71
C LEU A 22 -0.90 6.69 15.64
N ALA A 23 0.39 6.61 15.36
CA ALA A 23 1.08 5.32 15.25
C ALA A 23 1.16 4.58 16.59
N GLN A 24 1.53 5.26 17.67
CA GLN A 24 1.62 4.68 19.01
C GLN A 24 0.27 4.26 19.57
N LYS A 25 -0.76 5.12 19.42
CA LYS A 25 -2.11 4.78 19.86
C LYS A 25 -2.74 3.70 19.00
N GLY A 26 -2.52 3.72 17.66
CA GLY A 26 -2.93 2.65 16.78
C GLY A 26 -2.33 1.30 17.18
N GLU A 27 -1.02 1.26 17.47
CA GLU A 27 -0.33 0.08 18.00
C GLU A 27 -0.98 -0.40 19.32
N ALA A 28 -1.25 0.51 20.25
CA ALA A 28 -1.88 0.19 21.53
C ALA A 28 -3.33 -0.29 21.40
N MET A 29 -4.07 0.17 20.39
CA MET A 29 -5.44 -0.28 20.07
C MET A 29 -5.45 -1.64 19.35
N GLY A 30 -4.29 -2.21 19.00
CA GLY A 30 -4.17 -3.51 18.35
C GLY A 30 -4.19 -3.47 16.82
N TYR A 31 -4.01 -2.30 16.20
CA TYR A 31 -3.76 -2.24 14.77
C TYR A 31 -2.38 -2.83 14.43
N ASN A 32 -2.32 -3.58 13.36
CA ASN A 32 -1.13 -4.34 12.95
C ASN A 32 -0.27 -3.62 11.91
N ILE A 33 -0.85 -2.61 11.21
CA ILE A 33 -0.20 -1.91 10.11
C ILE A 33 -0.49 -0.42 10.19
N VAL A 34 0.55 0.40 10.03
CA VAL A 34 0.44 1.80 9.68
C VAL A 34 0.95 2.00 8.25
N SER A 35 0.16 2.64 7.40
CA SER A 35 0.48 2.86 5.99
C SER A 35 0.67 4.34 5.67
N VAL A 36 1.54 4.65 4.71
CA VAL A 36 1.82 6.02 4.25
C VAL A 36 1.78 6.06 2.73
N SER A 37 1.13 7.08 2.16
CA SER A 37 1.07 7.31 0.70
C SER A 37 2.31 8.05 0.17
N ASP A 38 2.59 7.90 -1.13
CA ASP A 38 3.78 8.44 -1.79
C ASP A 38 3.42 9.56 -2.78
N HIS A 39 3.99 10.72 -2.56
CA HIS A 39 4.17 11.80 -3.52
C HIS A 39 5.45 12.55 -3.17
N VAL A 40 6.21 12.95 -4.17
CA VAL A 40 7.43 13.76 -4.02
C VAL A 40 7.11 15.23 -4.23
N VAL A 41 6.38 15.55 -5.32
CA VAL A 41 5.90 16.89 -5.62
C VAL A 41 4.50 16.83 -6.21
N MET A 42 3.72 17.88 -5.99
CA MET A 42 2.41 18.03 -6.62
C MET A 42 2.45 19.14 -7.66
N PRO A 43 2.11 18.86 -8.94
CA PRO A 43 2.08 19.87 -9.97
C PRO A 43 0.98 20.92 -9.68
N LYS A 44 1.22 22.17 -10.05
CA LYS A 44 0.18 23.23 -9.95
C LYS A 44 -0.98 22.99 -10.90
N VAL A 45 -0.70 22.38 -12.05
CA VAL A 45 -1.69 22.00 -13.05
C VAL A 45 -1.41 20.54 -13.43
N ALA A 46 -2.40 19.69 -13.30
CA ALA A 46 -2.33 18.28 -13.70
C ALA A 46 -3.35 18.03 -14.81
N ASN A 47 -2.89 17.43 -15.91
CA ASN A 47 -3.75 16.90 -16.99
C ASN A 47 -3.98 15.39 -16.83
N SER A 48 -3.17 14.74 -16.00
CA SER A 48 -3.29 13.32 -15.69
C SER A 48 -4.59 13.02 -14.95
N THR A 49 -5.25 11.94 -15.34
CA THR A 49 -6.51 11.48 -14.72
C THR A 49 -6.22 10.57 -13.54
N TYR A 50 -6.78 10.87 -12.38
CA TYR A 50 -6.66 10.02 -11.20
C TYR A 50 -7.50 8.74 -11.35
N PRO A 51 -6.89 7.54 -11.34
CA PRO A 51 -7.57 6.30 -11.70
C PRO A 51 -8.56 5.79 -10.63
N TYR A 52 -8.53 6.32 -9.42
CA TYR A 52 -9.35 5.86 -8.28
C TYR A 52 -10.52 6.80 -7.96
N SER A 53 -10.85 7.70 -8.88
CA SER A 53 -11.99 8.61 -8.78
C SER A 53 -12.84 8.54 -10.03
N LYS A 54 -14.19 8.53 -9.87
CA LYS A 54 -15.13 8.59 -11.00
C LYS A 54 -15.01 9.89 -11.80
N THR A 55 -14.60 10.97 -11.16
CA THR A 55 -14.40 12.28 -11.81
C THR A 55 -13.01 12.43 -12.43
N GLY A 56 -12.11 11.48 -12.16
CA GLY A 56 -10.70 11.58 -12.57
C GLY A 56 -9.90 12.64 -11.80
N THR A 57 -10.50 13.24 -10.78
CA THR A 57 -9.87 14.30 -9.99
C THR A 57 -9.20 13.72 -8.75
N PHE A 58 -7.98 14.13 -8.49
CA PHE A 58 -7.28 13.85 -7.25
C PHE A 58 -7.65 14.91 -6.20
N GLY A 59 -8.28 14.49 -5.11
CA GLY A 59 -8.74 15.37 -4.03
C GLY A 59 -7.70 15.65 -2.95
N GLY A 60 -6.43 15.26 -3.15
CA GLY A 60 -5.37 15.48 -2.17
C GLY A 60 -4.84 16.92 -2.18
N GLY A 61 -4.33 17.38 -1.03
CA GLY A 61 -3.63 18.68 -0.92
C GLY A 61 -2.28 18.69 -1.64
N THR A 62 -1.69 19.86 -1.75
CA THR A 62 -0.39 20.09 -2.42
C THR A 62 0.80 19.88 -1.48
N GLU A 63 0.62 20.07 -0.18
CA GLU A 63 1.65 19.82 0.83
C GLU A 63 1.72 18.33 1.13
N THR A 64 2.89 17.72 0.92
CA THR A 64 3.10 16.30 1.21
C THR A 64 4.48 16.11 1.84
N LEU A 65 4.52 15.28 2.89
CA LEU A 65 5.78 14.81 3.46
C LEU A 65 6.25 13.58 2.67
N GLU A 66 7.57 13.42 2.56
CA GLU A 66 8.18 12.31 1.82
C GLU A 66 7.99 10.98 2.55
N LEU A 67 7.50 9.98 1.82
CA LEU A 67 7.07 8.66 2.32
C LEU A 67 8.14 7.94 3.16
N LEU A 68 9.35 7.77 2.62
CA LEU A 68 10.39 6.96 3.26
C LEU A 68 10.94 7.66 4.51
N THR A 69 10.93 8.98 4.52
CA THR A 69 11.27 9.81 5.68
C THR A 69 10.25 9.64 6.80
N ILE A 70 8.94 9.66 6.47
CA ILE A 70 7.89 9.36 7.46
C ILE A 70 8.06 7.95 8.04
N LEU A 71 8.27 6.94 7.18
CA LEU A 71 8.44 5.56 7.67
C LEU A 71 9.68 5.41 8.56
N SER A 72 10.78 6.12 8.23
CA SER A 72 11.97 6.15 9.08
C SER A 72 11.66 6.74 10.46
N TYR A 73 10.90 7.83 10.50
CA TYR A 73 10.45 8.44 11.76
C TYR A 73 9.55 7.49 12.55
N LEU A 74 8.56 6.87 11.90
CA LEU A 74 7.64 5.92 12.53
C LEU A 74 8.38 4.67 13.05
N ALA A 75 9.43 4.22 12.37
CA ALA A 75 10.27 3.11 12.83
C ALA A 75 10.89 3.38 14.20
N GLY A 76 11.27 4.65 14.46
CA GLY A 76 11.89 5.06 15.73
C GLY A 76 10.91 5.29 16.88
N VAL A 77 9.63 5.59 16.59
CA VAL A 77 8.63 5.93 17.62
C VAL A 77 7.62 4.82 17.90
N THR A 78 7.70 3.68 17.21
CA THR A 78 6.82 2.51 17.37
C THR A 78 7.64 1.24 17.65
N SER A 79 6.99 0.15 18.09
CA SER A 79 7.68 -1.06 18.54
C SER A 79 7.31 -2.33 17.79
N SER A 80 6.05 -2.51 17.40
CA SER A 80 5.50 -3.76 16.85
C SER A 80 4.71 -3.59 15.56
N ILE A 81 4.11 -2.42 15.34
CA ILE A 81 3.27 -2.15 14.16
C ILE A 81 4.10 -2.22 12.87
N ARG A 82 3.59 -2.91 11.85
CA ARG A 82 4.20 -2.99 10.51
C ARG A 82 4.11 -1.64 9.80
N LEU A 83 5.14 -1.31 9.04
CA LEU A 83 5.33 -0.03 8.34
C LEU A 83 5.14 -0.26 6.83
N LEU A 84 4.00 0.13 6.29
CA LEU A 84 3.61 -0.14 4.90
C LEU A 84 3.77 1.11 4.02
N THR A 85 4.50 1.00 2.92
CA THR A 85 4.39 1.97 1.84
C THR A 85 3.08 1.74 1.07
N SER A 86 2.19 2.74 0.96
CA SER A 86 0.83 2.52 0.40
C SER A 86 0.46 3.54 -0.69
N VAL A 87 1.02 3.47 -1.88
CA VAL A 87 2.10 2.57 -2.26
C VAL A 87 3.32 3.40 -2.67
N LEU A 88 4.52 2.89 -2.49
CA LEU A 88 5.72 3.46 -3.09
C LEU A 88 5.56 3.51 -4.60
N VAL A 89 5.65 4.68 -5.20
CA VAL A 89 5.75 4.81 -6.66
C VAL A 89 7.17 4.45 -7.06
N VAL A 90 7.36 3.19 -7.39
CA VAL A 90 8.68 2.57 -7.56
C VAL A 90 9.60 3.35 -8.52
N PRO A 91 9.12 3.89 -9.67
CA PRO A 91 9.96 4.66 -10.59
C PRO A 91 10.39 6.05 -10.09
N HIS A 92 9.83 6.59 -9.01
CA HIS A 92 10.13 7.96 -8.57
C HIS A 92 11.56 8.14 -8.02
N ARG A 93 12.22 7.05 -7.65
CA ARG A 93 13.57 7.10 -7.05
C ARG A 93 14.47 6.06 -7.70
N PRO A 94 15.80 6.29 -7.80
CA PRO A 94 16.75 5.30 -8.30
C PRO A 94 16.69 3.98 -7.52
N ALA A 95 16.69 2.84 -8.23
CA ALA A 95 16.47 1.53 -7.64
C ALA A 95 17.43 1.20 -6.48
N VAL A 96 18.73 1.39 -6.68
CA VAL A 96 19.75 1.06 -5.67
C VAL A 96 19.57 1.92 -4.40
N LEU A 97 19.28 3.22 -4.56
CA LEU A 97 19.04 4.11 -3.43
C LEU A 97 17.77 3.72 -2.67
N THR A 98 16.69 3.42 -3.39
CA THR A 98 15.42 3.00 -2.79
C THR A 98 15.58 1.70 -2.00
N ALA A 99 16.22 0.69 -2.59
CA ALA A 99 16.52 -0.57 -1.91
C ALA A 99 17.34 -0.34 -0.64
N LYS A 100 18.32 0.59 -0.69
CA LYS A 100 19.16 0.94 0.46
C LYS A 100 18.37 1.60 1.60
N VAL A 101 17.51 2.54 1.27
CA VAL A 101 16.67 3.22 2.28
C VAL A 101 15.70 2.22 2.91
N LEU A 102 15.00 1.40 2.11
CA LEU A 102 14.09 0.38 2.62
C LEU A 102 14.78 -0.65 3.51
N SER A 103 15.95 -1.15 3.10
CA SER A 103 16.77 -2.04 3.93
C SER A 103 17.19 -1.39 5.26
N THR A 104 17.54 -0.09 5.23
CA THR A 104 17.88 0.67 6.44
C THR A 104 16.67 0.81 7.36
N ILE A 105 15.49 1.15 6.83
CA ILE A 105 14.25 1.24 7.62
C ILE A 105 13.91 -0.13 8.21
N ASP A 106 14.12 -1.22 7.46
CA ASP A 106 13.87 -2.57 7.96
C ASP A 106 14.76 -2.92 9.14
N VAL A 107 16.04 -2.57 9.09
CA VAL A 107 16.96 -2.72 10.24
C VAL A 107 16.54 -1.86 11.43
N LEU A 108 16.25 -0.57 11.20
CA LEU A 108 15.84 0.36 12.27
C LEU A 108 14.51 -0.05 12.92
N SER A 109 13.61 -0.59 12.15
CA SER A 109 12.31 -1.09 12.62
C SER A 109 12.36 -2.52 13.17
N LYS A 110 13.51 -3.21 13.10
CA LYS A 110 13.67 -4.62 13.50
C LYS A 110 12.79 -5.57 12.69
N GLY A 111 12.72 -5.38 11.38
CA GLY A 111 12.01 -6.27 10.46
C GLY A 111 10.50 -6.01 10.36
N ARG A 112 10.07 -4.75 10.36
CA ARG A 112 8.64 -4.39 10.28
C ARG A 112 8.21 -3.75 8.97
N VAL A 113 9.10 -3.58 8.00
CA VAL A 113 8.78 -2.97 6.70
C VAL A 113 7.93 -3.90 5.84
N VAL A 114 6.92 -3.33 5.20
CA VAL A 114 6.16 -3.96 4.12
C VAL A 114 6.24 -3.03 2.90
N VAL A 115 6.71 -3.53 1.77
CA VAL A 115 6.95 -2.71 0.59
C VAL A 115 5.76 -2.81 -0.36
N GLY A 116 4.78 -1.94 -0.19
CA GLY A 116 3.69 -1.78 -1.15
C GLY A 116 4.19 -1.00 -2.38
N CYS A 117 4.09 -1.61 -3.56
CA CYS A 117 4.66 -1.11 -4.82
C CYS A 117 3.57 -0.70 -5.80
N GLY A 118 3.69 0.48 -6.40
CA GLY A 118 2.86 0.98 -7.48
C GLY A 118 3.69 1.53 -8.63
N ALA A 119 3.06 1.66 -9.81
CA ALA A 119 3.73 2.22 -10.99
C ALA A 119 3.56 3.74 -11.14
N GLY A 120 2.67 4.36 -10.38
CA GLY A 120 2.34 5.78 -10.49
C GLY A 120 1.28 6.09 -11.55
N TRP A 121 0.68 7.26 -11.44
CA TRP A 121 -0.41 7.72 -12.31
C TRP A 121 -0.23 9.17 -12.80
N LEU A 122 0.60 9.98 -12.14
CA LEU A 122 0.73 11.42 -12.34
C LEU A 122 1.98 11.72 -13.19
N ARG A 123 1.78 11.84 -14.51
CA ARG A 123 2.87 12.09 -15.48
C ARG A 123 3.70 13.33 -15.12
N GLU A 124 3.02 14.41 -14.73
CA GLU A 124 3.66 15.68 -14.41
C GLU A 124 4.59 15.59 -13.20
N GLU A 125 4.32 14.67 -12.27
CA GLU A 125 5.23 14.39 -11.16
C GLU A 125 6.48 13.66 -11.64
N PHE A 126 6.35 12.67 -12.53
CA PHE A 126 7.49 11.98 -13.15
C PHE A 126 8.42 12.97 -13.88
N GLU A 127 7.85 13.89 -14.65
CA GLU A 127 8.60 14.91 -15.39
C GLU A 127 9.32 15.89 -14.44
N ALA A 128 8.67 16.28 -13.33
CA ALA A 128 9.23 17.23 -12.38
C ALA A 128 10.41 16.69 -11.56
N ILE A 129 10.52 15.38 -11.41
CA ILE A 129 11.58 14.72 -10.61
C ILE A 129 12.59 13.97 -11.46
N ASP A 130 12.58 14.18 -12.78
CA ASP A 130 13.44 13.46 -13.74
C ASP A 130 13.36 11.94 -13.61
N ALA A 131 12.17 11.40 -13.29
CA ALA A 131 11.94 9.96 -13.25
C ALA A 131 12.01 9.36 -14.66
N PRO A 132 12.24 8.04 -14.79
CA PRO A 132 12.17 7.37 -16.10
C PRO A 132 10.83 7.62 -16.80
N ASP A 133 10.85 7.52 -18.14
CA ASP A 133 9.69 7.79 -19.00
C ASP A 133 8.40 7.19 -18.44
N PHE A 134 7.41 8.05 -18.24
CA PHE A 134 6.11 7.69 -17.68
C PHE A 134 5.43 6.56 -18.47
N ASP A 135 5.58 6.49 -19.78
CA ASP A 135 4.96 5.45 -20.59
C ASP A 135 5.64 4.08 -20.41
N ARG A 136 6.87 4.08 -19.87
CA ARG A 136 7.63 2.89 -19.51
C ARG A 136 7.50 2.52 -18.02
N ARG A 137 6.77 3.31 -17.21
CA ARG A 137 6.68 3.15 -15.74
C ARG A 137 6.39 1.72 -15.28
N GLY A 138 5.55 0.97 -16.00
CA GLY A 138 5.25 -0.41 -15.68
C GLY A 138 6.44 -1.37 -15.84
N ALA A 139 7.25 -1.19 -16.88
CA ALA A 139 8.48 -1.94 -17.12
C ALA A 139 9.53 -1.58 -16.06
N VAL A 140 9.74 -0.29 -15.82
CA VAL A 140 10.64 0.24 -14.77
C VAL A 140 10.26 -0.35 -13.40
N THR A 141 8.96 -0.33 -13.02
CA THR A 141 8.49 -0.91 -11.76
C THR A 141 8.88 -2.39 -11.65
N SER A 142 8.64 -3.16 -12.69
CA SER A 142 8.94 -4.61 -12.67
C SER A 142 10.44 -4.89 -12.61
N GLU A 143 11.25 -4.08 -13.26
CA GLU A 143 12.70 -4.21 -13.24
C GLU A 143 13.27 -3.80 -11.87
N TYR A 144 12.85 -2.66 -11.33
CA TYR A 144 13.33 -2.18 -10.02
C TYR A 144 12.96 -3.13 -8.88
N ILE A 145 11.79 -3.76 -8.91
CA ILE A 145 11.42 -4.79 -7.91
C ILE A 145 12.39 -5.99 -8.00
N ARG A 146 12.77 -6.43 -9.21
CA ARG A 146 13.79 -7.49 -9.37
C ARG A 146 15.15 -7.04 -8.85
N ALA A 147 15.55 -5.82 -9.14
CA ALA A 147 16.78 -5.24 -8.62
C ALA A 147 16.78 -5.14 -7.09
N PHE A 148 15.65 -4.79 -6.46
CA PHE A 148 15.52 -4.82 -5.00
C PHE A 148 15.75 -6.21 -4.45
N LYS A 149 15.10 -7.23 -5.01
CA LYS A 149 15.27 -8.62 -4.56
C LYS A 149 16.74 -9.06 -4.69
N GLU A 150 17.39 -8.77 -5.81
CA GLU A 150 18.82 -9.07 -6.02
C GLU A 150 19.69 -8.39 -4.95
N LEU A 151 19.51 -7.09 -4.72
CA LEU A 151 20.27 -6.33 -3.72
C LEU A 151 20.08 -6.86 -2.29
N TRP A 152 18.86 -7.30 -1.94
CA TRP A 152 18.52 -7.76 -0.59
C TRP A 152 18.95 -9.20 -0.30
N THR A 153 19.05 -10.04 -1.32
CA THR A 153 19.24 -11.49 -1.14
C THR A 153 20.62 -12.01 -1.56
N SER A 154 21.26 -11.37 -2.55
CA SER A 154 22.55 -11.81 -3.08
C SER A 154 23.73 -11.25 -2.26
N ASP A 155 24.71 -12.09 -1.93
CA ASP A 155 25.95 -11.67 -1.27
C ASP A 155 26.86 -10.87 -2.22
N SER A 156 26.74 -11.11 -3.53
CA SER A 156 27.48 -10.43 -4.59
C SER A 156 26.51 -9.94 -5.67
N PRO A 157 25.72 -8.88 -5.35
CA PRO A 157 24.64 -8.47 -6.22
C PRO A 157 25.13 -7.98 -7.58
N THR A 158 24.53 -8.53 -8.62
CA THR A 158 24.78 -8.16 -10.01
C THR A 158 23.47 -8.09 -10.77
N PHE A 159 23.26 -7.02 -11.49
CA PHE A 159 22.03 -6.80 -12.26
C PHE A 159 22.34 -6.07 -13.56
N ASP A 160 21.86 -6.62 -14.67
CA ASP A 160 21.99 -6.06 -16.01
C ASP A 160 20.58 -5.86 -16.58
N GLY A 161 20.00 -4.68 -16.31
CA GLY A 161 18.67 -4.29 -16.72
C GLY A 161 18.68 -3.19 -17.76
N GLU A 162 17.51 -2.85 -18.27
CA GLU A 162 17.32 -1.72 -19.20
C GLU A 162 17.39 -0.36 -18.49
N PHE A 163 16.89 -0.30 -17.24
CA PHE A 163 16.73 0.95 -16.49
C PHE A 163 17.69 1.05 -15.30
N THR A 164 18.26 -0.05 -14.85
CA THR A 164 19.26 -0.05 -13.79
C THR A 164 20.28 -1.15 -13.99
N ASN A 165 21.57 -0.82 -13.74
CA ASN A 165 22.67 -1.73 -13.88
C ASN A 165 23.62 -1.58 -12.70
N PHE A 166 24.07 -2.69 -12.14
CA PHE A 166 25.11 -2.69 -11.12
C PHE A 166 25.86 -4.02 -11.07
N SER A 167 27.14 -3.94 -10.76
CA SER A 167 28.00 -5.09 -10.52
C SER A 167 29.18 -4.67 -9.65
N ASN A 168 29.87 -5.63 -9.07
CA ASN A 168 31.06 -5.39 -8.26
C ASN A 168 30.83 -4.37 -7.12
N ILE A 169 29.71 -4.49 -6.41
CA ILE A 169 29.32 -3.64 -5.29
C ILE A 169 29.08 -4.46 -4.04
N HIS A 170 29.31 -3.86 -2.88
CA HIS A 170 28.79 -4.34 -1.61
C HIS A 170 27.47 -3.61 -1.32
N PHE A 171 26.43 -4.39 -1.01
CA PHE A 171 25.14 -3.83 -0.56
C PHE A 171 24.86 -4.30 0.86
N GLU A 172 25.16 -3.45 1.84
CA GLU A 172 24.93 -3.69 3.26
C GLU A 172 24.34 -2.42 3.93
N PRO A 173 23.50 -2.55 4.98
CA PRO A 173 23.03 -3.82 5.54
C PRO A 173 22.00 -4.49 4.65
N LYS A 174 21.93 -5.80 4.70
CA LYS A 174 20.76 -6.55 4.20
C LYS A 174 19.56 -6.29 5.12
N PRO A 175 18.32 -6.43 4.62
CA PRO A 175 17.14 -6.41 5.47
C PRO A 175 17.21 -7.47 6.57
N VAL A 176 16.58 -7.19 7.72
CA VAL A 176 16.39 -8.15 8.81
C VAL A 176 15.49 -9.30 8.37
N GLN A 177 14.41 -8.97 7.66
CA GLN A 177 13.46 -9.94 7.13
C GLN A 177 14.10 -10.82 6.03
N LYS A 178 13.78 -12.11 6.04
CA LYS A 178 14.31 -13.09 5.09
C LYS A 178 13.16 -13.78 4.35
N PRO A 179 13.27 -13.97 3.02
CA PRO A 179 14.44 -13.58 2.17
C PRO A 179 14.56 -12.07 1.98
N HIS A 180 13.48 -11.30 2.11
CA HIS A 180 13.41 -9.84 2.00
C HIS A 180 12.11 -9.31 2.64
N PRO A 181 11.94 -8.01 2.86
CA PRO A 181 10.66 -7.42 3.26
C PRO A 181 9.54 -7.82 2.29
N PRO A 182 8.33 -8.17 2.76
CA PRO A 182 7.22 -8.55 1.89
C PRO A 182 6.92 -7.47 0.85
N ILE A 183 6.76 -7.88 -0.41
CA ILE A 183 6.46 -7.00 -1.55
C ILE A 183 4.97 -7.12 -1.88
N TRP A 184 4.21 -6.09 -1.61
CA TRP A 184 2.80 -5.99 -1.95
C TRP A 184 2.63 -5.19 -3.24
N ILE A 185 1.89 -5.71 -4.21
CA ILE A 185 1.71 -5.06 -5.51
C ILE A 185 0.32 -4.43 -5.58
N GLY A 186 0.28 -3.12 -5.76
CA GLY A 186 -0.94 -2.35 -6.00
C GLY A 186 -1.41 -2.41 -7.47
N GLY A 187 -2.68 -2.09 -7.66
CA GLY A 187 -3.33 -1.99 -8.96
C GLY A 187 -4.17 -3.22 -9.33
N GLU A 188 -5.18 -2.97 -10.17
CA GLU A 188 -6.26 -3.90 -10.49
C GLU A 188 -6.28 -4.30 -11.99
N SER A 189 -5.47 -3.64 -12.83
CA SER A 189 -5.37 -3.97 -14.27
C SER A 189 -4.72 -5.34 -14.50
N ASN A 190 -5.01 -5.98 -15.63
CA ASN A 190 -4.40 -7.26 -15.97
C ASN A 190 -2.86 -7.23 -15.94
N VAL A 191 -2.25 -6.08 -16.29
CA VAL A 191 -0.79 -5.90 -16.22
C VAL A 191 -0.32 -5.90 -14.76
N ALA A 192 -1.08 -5.27 -13.86
CA ALA A 192 -0.79 -5.29 -12.42
C ALA A 192 -0.95 -6.70 -11.84
N LEU A 193 -2.04 -7.41 -12.16
CA LEU A 193 -2.28 -8.78 -11.69
C LEU A 193 -1.19 -9.75 -12.17
N ARG A 194 -0.72 -9.64 -13.42
CA ARG A 194 0.45 -10.41 -13.90
C ARG A 194 1.75 -10.04 -13.16
N ARG A 195 1.90 -8.80 -12.75
CA ARG A 195 3.05 -8.38 -11.91
C ARG A 195 2.96 -8.98 -10.51
N VAL A 196 1.77 -9.03 -9.90
CA VAL A 196 1.53 -9.74 -8.64
C VAL A 196 2.00 -11.19 -8.77
N ALA A 197 1.49 -11.92 -9.77
CA ALA A 197 1.83 -13.33 -9.98
C ALA A 197 3.34 -13.58 -10.16
N ARG A 198 4.06 -12.66 -10.80
CA ARG A 198 5.49 -12.82 -11.10
C ARG A 198 6.42 -12.35 -9.98
N LEU A 199 6.06 -11.29 -9.25
CA LEU A 199 7.00 -10.54 -8.41
C LEU A 199 6.48 -10.27 -7.00
N GLY A 200 5.16 -10.28 -6.78
CA GLY A 200 4.56 -9.91 -5.51
C GLY A 200 4.46 -11.07 -4.53
N ASP A 201 4.51 -10.76 -3.25
CA ASP A 201 4.18 -11.69 -2.18
C ASP A 201 2.71 -11.50 -1.73
N CYS A 202 2.11 -10.37 -2.12
CA CYS A 202 0.72 -10.06 -1.82
C CYS A 202 0.14 -9.11 -2.88
N TRP A 203 -1.14 -9.28 -3.21
CA TRP A 203 -1.91 -8.32 -3.99
C TRP A 203 -2.56 -7.29 -3.07
N TYR A 204 -2.40 -5.99 -3.41
CA TYR A 204 -2.88 -4.88 -2.59
C TYR A 204 -3.69 -3.86 -3.42
N PRO A 205 -4.95 -4.17 -3.79
CA PRO A 205 -5.83 -3.30 -4.56
C PRO A 205 -6.45 -2.19 -3.72
N ILE A 206 -6.97 -1.17 -4.43
CA ILE A 206 -7.88 -0.14 -3.92
C ILE A 206 -9.24 -0.36 -4.56
N GLY A 207 -10.25 -0.68 -3.77
CA GLY A 207 -11.59 -1.03 -4.30
C GLY A 207 -12.39 0.12 -4.93
N SER A 208 -11.81 1.31 -5.07
CA SER A 208 -12.50 2.47 -5.67
C SER A 208 -12.18 2.69 -7.14
N ASN A 209 -11.44 1.79 -7.80
CA ASN A 209 -11.12 1.90 -9.22
C ASN A 209 -12.38 1.65 -10.09
N PRO A 210 -12.88 2.66 -10.83
CA PRO A 210 -14.10 2.47 -11.63
C PRO A 210 -13.91 1.64 -12.90
N THR A 211 -12.66 1.51 -13.39
CA THR A 211 -12.34 0.75 -14.61
C THR A 211 -12.11 -0.73 -14.32
N PHE A 212 -11.55 -1.02 -13.16
CA PHE A 212 -11.26 -2.36 -12.68
C PHE A 212 -11.83 -2.53 -11.27
N PRO A 213 -13.17 -2.70 -11.16
CA PRO A 213 -13.84 -2.74 -9.86
C PRO A 213 -13.46 -4.01 -9.09
N VAL A 214 -13.23 -3.82 -7.80
CA VAL A 214 -13.01 -4.90 -6.82
C VAL A 214 -13.72 -4.56 -5.49
N GLY A 215 -14.83 -3.82 -5.58
CA GLY A 215 -15.58 -3.31 -4.42
C GLY A 215 -16.54 -4.33 -3.78
N THR A 216 -16.72 -5.50 -4.39
CA THR A 216 -17.54 -6.61 -3.88
C THR A 216 -16.70 -7.87 -3.73
N VAL A 217 -17.21 -8.86 -2.97
CA VAL A 217 -16.55 -10.15 -2.78
C VAL A 217 -16.40 -10.89 -4.10
N GLU A 218 -17.41 -10.83 -4.96
CA GLU A 218 -17.40 -11.49 -6.27
C GLU A 218 -16.33 -10.89 -7.20
N GLU A 219 -16.21 -9.56 -7.25
CA GLU A 219 -15.19 -8.86 -8.02
C GLU A 219 -13.78 -9.14 -7.50
N LEU A 220 -13.61 -9.17 -6.17
CA LEU A 220 -12.35 -9.52 -5.54
C LEU A 220 -11.95 -10.96 -5.90
N THR A 221 -12.85 -11.93 -5.71
CA THR A 221 -12.64 -13.35 -6.02
C THR A 221 -12.26 -13.55 -7.46
N ALA A 222 -12.98 -12.94 -8.40
CA ALA A 222 -12.68 -13.02 -9.83
C ALA A 222 -11.27 -12.48 -10.17
N SER A 223 -10.78 -11.50 -9.42
CA SER A 223 -9.42 -10.97 -9.59
C SER A 223 -8.36 -11.88 -8.97
N ILE A 224 -8.65 -12.47 -7.81
CA ILE A 224 -7.81 -13.49 -7.17
C ILE A 224 -7.64 -14.71 -8.08
N ASP A 225 -8.74 -15.20 -8.69
CA ASP A 225 -8.69 -16.33 -9.59
C ASP A 225 -7.84 -16.04 -10.85
N ARG A 226 -7.89 -14.81 -11.38
CA ARG A 226 -6.99 -14.38 -12.45
C ARG A 226 -5.52 -14.39 -12.02
N ILE A 227 -5.22 -13.91 -10.79
CA ILE A 227 -3.84 -13.94 -10.25
C ILE A 227 -3.36 -15.40 -10.13
N LYS A 228 -4.21 -16.30 -9.61
CA LYS A 228 -3.89 -17.73 -9.51
C LYS A 228 -3.56 -18.33 -10.87
N GLY A 229 -4.42 -18.10 -11.88
CA GLY A 229 -4.15 -18.55 -13.24
C GLY A 229 -2.83 -18.02 -13.81
N TYR A 230 -2.50 -16.75 -13.58
CA TYR A 230 -1.21 -16.19 -14.02
C TYR A 230 0.00 -16.76 -13.26
N ALA A 231 -0.16 -17.15 -11.99
CA ALA A 231 0.89 -17.81 -11.22
C ALA A 231 1.12 -19.24 -11.75
N GLU A 232 0.05 -19.99 -11.99
CA GLU A 232 0.10 -21.34 -12.57
C GLU A 232 0.73 -21.34 -13.97
N GLU A 233 0.41 -20.36 -14.84
CA GLU A 233 1.02 -20.19 -16.18
C GLU A 233 2.57 -20.14 -16.13
N ILE A 234 3.15 -19.69 -15.03
CA ILE A 234 4.61 -19.54 -14.84
C ILE A 234 5.19 -20.57 -13.86
N GLY A 235 4.39 -21.55 -13.42
CA GLY A 235 4.83 -22.61 -12.50
C GLY A 235 5.05 -22.16 -11.05
N ARG A 236 4.43 -21.03 -10.63
CA ARG A 236 4.44 -20.55 -9.25
C ARG A 236 3.23 -21.05 -8.49
N ASP A 237 3.43 -21.50 -7.24
CA ASP A 237 2.32 -21.87 -6.37
C ASP A 237 1.46 -20.63 -6.04
N PRO A 238 0.17 -20.59 -6.42
CA PRO A 238 -0.72 -19.49 -6.08
C PRO A 238 -0.90 -19.26 -4.57
N ALA A 239 -0.71 -20.29 -3.74
CA ALA A 239 -0.82 -20.19 -2.29
C ALA A 239 0.28 -19.31 -1.65
N GLU A 240 1.36 -19.01 -2.38
CA GLU A 240 2.41 -18.08 -1.93
C GLU A 240 1.99 -16.61 -2.02
N ILE A 241 0.82 -16.31 -2.60
CA ILE A 241 0.37 -14.94 -2.87
C ILE A 241 -0.79 -14.60 -1.94
N GLY A 242 -0.51 -13.76 -0.93
CA GLY A 242 -1.53 -13.22 -0.03
C GLY A 242 -2.39 -12.13 -0.69
N VAL A 243 -3.44 -11.74 0.00
CA VAL A 243 -4.35 -10.66 -0.41
C VAL A 243 -4.52 -9.66 0.71
N ALA A 244 -4.21 -8.40 0.44
CA ALA A 244 -4.50 -7.27 1.30
C ALA A 244 -5.46 -6.31 0.58
N TYR A 245 -6.07 -5.37 1.28
CA TYR A 245 -7.07 -4.49 0.68
C TYR A 245 -7.03 -3.08 1.28
N ASN A 246 -7.06 -2.06 0.45
CA ASN A 246 -7.11 -0.67 0.87
C ASN A 246 -8.53 -0.12 0.74
N VAL A 247 -9.18 0.16 1.87
CA VAL A 247 -10.51 0.76 1.94
C VAL A 247 -10.38 2.23 2.28
N THR A 248 -10.69 3.10 1.31
CA THR A 248 -10.59 4.56 1.50
C THR A 248 -11.92 5.22 1.85
N TRP A 249 -13.01 4.44 2.00
CA TRP A 249 -14.38 4.94 2.21
C TRP A 249 -15.08 4.29 3.41
N ASN A 250 -14.37 3.61 4.28
CA ASN A 250 -14.98 2.95 5.44
C ASN A 250 -15.77 3.93 6.31
N ASN A 251 -16.93 3.47 6.75
CA ASN A 251 -17.79 4.20 7.67
C ASN A 251 -18.57 3.21 8.55
N ASP A 252 -18.26 3.18 9.83
CA ASP A 252 -18.88 2.29 10.82
C ASP A 252 -20.06 2.92 11.57
N ARG A 253 -20.61 4.03 11.03
CA ARG A 253 -21.77 4.74 11.58
C ARG A 253 -22.95 4.73 10.62
N GLU A 254 -22.69 4.91 9.32
CA GLU A 254 -23.73 5.14 8.34
C GLU A 254 -23.45 4.38 7.04
N ALA A 255 -24.51 3.78 6.51
CA ALA A 255 -24.47 3.07 5.25
C ALA A 255 -24.42 4.03 4.06
N THR A 256 -23.50 3.80 3.14
CA THR A 256 -23.48 4.46 1.83
C THR A 256 -24.27 3.61 0.85
N ILE A 257 -25.31 4.16 0.24
CA ILE A 257 -26.11 3.48 -0.79
C ILE A 257 -25.56 3.87 -2.17
N LEU A 258 -25.25 2.87 -2.97
CA LEU A 258 -24.77 3.03 -4.34
C LEU A 258 -25.93 3.33 -5.30
N ALA A 259 -25.61 3.73 -6.53
CA ALA A 259 -26.62 4.07 -7.56
C ALA A 259 -27.53 2.90 -7.94
N ASP A 260 -27.08 1.66 -7.72
CA ASP A 260 -27.86 0.43 -7.94
C ASP A 260 -28.76 0.05 -6.74
N GLY A 261 -28.82 0.89 -5.71
CA GLY A 261 -29.60 0.68 -4.50
C GLY A 261 -28.96 -0.23 -3.47
N LYS A 262 -27.79 -0.79 -3.72
CA LYS A 262 -27.07 -1.66 -2.78
C LYS A 262 -26.26 -0.84 -1.79
N ARG A 263 -26.07 -1.40 -0.60
CA ARG A 263 -25.12 -0.85 0.38
C ARG A 263 -23.67 -1.09 -0.09
N ARG A 264 -22.85 -0.06 0.00
CA ARG A 264 -21.42 -0.20 -0.24
C ARG A 264 -20.77 -0.99 0.89
N SER A 265 -19.95 -1.99 0.57
CA SER A 265 -19.19 -2.76 1.55
C SER A 265 -18.34 -1.86 2.46
N PHE A 266 -18.15 -2.26 3.69
CA PHE A 266 -17.42 -1.52 4.75
C PHE A 266 -18.10 -0.20 5.17
N THR A 267 -19.41 -0.03 4.92
CA THR A 267 -20.20 1.09 5.43
C THR A 267 -21.46 0.59 6.11
N GLY A 268 -21.92 1.29 7.18
CA GLY A 268 -23.12 0.92 7.93
C GLY A 268 -22.86 0.82 9.44
N VAL A 269 -23.71 0.11 10.15
CA VAL A 269 -23.49 -0.16 11.58
C VAL A 269 -22.36 -1.21 11.78
N PRO A 270 -21.75 -1.28 12.95
CA PRO A 270 -20.60 -2.17 13.22
C PRO A 270 -20.81 -3.62 12.79
N GLU A 271 -22.01 -4.18 13.00
CA GLU A 271 -22.37 -5.55 12.63
C GLU A 271 -22.32 -5.76 11.11
N GLN A 272 -22.76 -4.76 10.33
CA GLN A 272 -22.74 -4.82 8.88
C GLN A 272 -21.30 -4.74 8.35
N VAL A 273 -20.49 -3.85 8.92
CA VAL A 273 -19.08 -3.72 8.55
C VAL A 273 -18.30 -5.01 8.90
N ALA A 274 -18.55 -5.58 10.07
CA ALA A 274 -17.93 -6.84 10.48
C ALA A 274 -18.35 -8.02 9.59
N ALA A 275 -19.61 -8.07 9.15
CA ALA A 275 -20.10 -9.09 8.22
C ALA A 275 -19.41 -8.97 6.84
N ASP A 276 -19.21 -7.74 6.34
CA ASP A 276 -18.44 -7.50 5.12
C ASP A 276 -17.00 -8.01 5.27
N ILE A 277 -16.33 -7.67 6.36
CA ILE A 277 -14.96 -8.11 6.65
C ILE A 277 -14.86 -9.63 6.64
N LYS A 278 -15.77 -10.34 7.33
CA LYS A 278 -15.83 -11.81 7.32
C LYS A 278 -16.03 -12.39 5.92
N SER A 279 -16.88 -11.75 5.11
CA SER A 279 -17.13 -12.20 3.75
C SER A 279 -15.89 -12.05 2.85
N PHE A 280 -15.16 -10.95 3.00
CA PHE A 280 -13.90 -10.72 2.29
C PHE A 280 -12.78 -11.64 2.81
N GLU A 281 -12.71 -11.89 4.12
CA GLU A 281 -11.78 -12.86 4.72
C GLU A 281 -12.03 -14.28 4.18
N ALA A 282 -13.28 -14.70 4.08
CA ALA A 282 -13.65 -16.00 3.49
C ALA A 282 -13.26 -16.11 2.00
N ALA A 283 -13.14 -14.98 1.30
CA ALA A 283 -12.63 -14.92 -0.07
C ALA A 283 -11.08 -14.90 -0.15
N GLY A 284 -10.38 -14.90 0.98
CA GLY A 284 -8.92 -14.95 1.05
C GLY A 284 -8.24 -13.65 1.45
N LEU A 285 -8.98 -12.63 1.92
CA LEU A 285 -8.38 -11.41 2.43
C LEU A 285 -7.70 -11.66 3.79
N GLU A 286 -6.45 -11.22 3.93
CA GLU A 286 -5.64 -11.39 5.14
C GLU A 286 -5.42 -10.08 5.91
N ASP A 287 -5.22 -8.98 5.17
CA ASP A 287 -4.91 -7.66 5.69
C ASP A 287 -5.86 -6.60 5.11
N ILE A 288 -6.40 -5.72 5.96
CA ILE A 288 -7.23 -4.59 5.54
C ILE A 288 -6.67 -3.28 6.08
N VAL A 289 -6.49 -2.29 5.21
CA VAL A 289 -6.04 -0.95 5.56
C VAL A 289 -7.19 0.04 5.41
N LEU A 290 -7.49 0.78 6.46
CA LEU A 290 -8.64 1.67 6.60
C LEU A 290 -8.20 3.14 6.69
N VAL A 291 -9.12 4.06 6.40
CA VAL A 291 -8.88 5.49 6.50
C VAL A 291 -9.79 6.09 7.56
N PHE A 292 -9.19 6.64 8.61
CA PHE A 292 -9.91 7.29 9.73
C PHE A 292 -9.70 8.81 9.78
N GLU A 293 -8.88 9.36 8.87
CA GLU A 293 -8.48 10.76 8.87
C GLU A 293 -9.69 11.71 8.91
N LYS A 294 -9.68 12.61 9.89
CA LYS A 294 -10.64 13.67 10.15
C LYS A 294 -9.89 15.00 10.28
N PRO A 295 -10.58 16.14 10.30
CA PRO A 295 -9.94 17.46 10.45
C PRO A 295 -9.05 17.61 11.69
N THR A 296 -9.38 16.91 12.78
CA THR A 296 -8.61 16.95 14.03
C THR A 296 -8.02 15.59 14.40
N LEU A 297 -6.94 15.62 15.19
CA LEU A 297 -6.30 14.42 15.73
C LEU A 297 -7.26 13.65 16.65
N GLU A 298 -8.01 14.38 17.47
CA GLU A 298 -8.97 13.81 18.42
C GLU A 298 -10.08 13.03 17.70
N GLU A 299 -10.74 13.62 16.71
CA GLU A 299 -11.77 12.94 15.90
C GLU A 299 -11.24 11.72 15.15
N THR A 300 -9.99 11.80 14.69
CA THR A 300 -9.31 10.68 14.02
C THR A 300 -9.10 9.52 14.99
N LEU A 301 -8.58 9.81 16.18
CA LEU A 301 -8.35 8.81 17.24
C LEU A 301 -9.67 8.20 17.74
N GLU A 302 -10.72 9.01 17.94
CA GLU A 302 -12.05 8.52 18.30
C GLU A 302 -12.60 7.55 17.25
N GLY A 303 -12.38 7.84 15.96
CA GLY A 303 -12.76 6.95 14.86
C GLY A 303 -12.03 5.62 14.92
N MET A 304 -10.73 5.65 15.16
CA MET A 304 -9.89 4.45 15.32
C MET A 304 -10.31 3.62 16.54
N GLU A 305 -10.47 4.25 17.70
CA GLU A 305 -10.88 3.59 18.95
C GLU A 305 -12.27 2.95 18.83
N ARG A 306 -13.22 3.67 18.25
CA ARG A 306 -14.58 3.15 18.02
C ARG A 306 -14.55 1.91 17.13
N PHE A 307 -13.83 1.94 16.01
CA PHE A 307 -13.70 0.79 15.12
C PHE A 307 -13.01 -0.39 15.82
N ALA A 308 -11.94 -0.13 16.55
CA ALA A 308 -11.23 -1.15 17.30
C ALA A 308 -12.09 -1.81 18.39
N SER A 309 -12.97 -1.02 19.05
CA SER A 309 -13.81 -1.49 20.15
C SER A 309 -15.11 -2.17 19.67
N ASN A 310 -15.69 -1.68 18.56
CA ASN A 310 -17.04 -2.10 18.14
C ASN A 310 -17.05 -3.01 16.91
N VAL A 311 -16.06 -2.92 16.02
CA VAL A 311 -16.03 -3.72 14.78
C VAL A 311 -15.07 -4.90 14.90
N ILE A 312 -13.82 -4.67 15.30
CA ILE A 312 -12.79 -5.72 15.35
C ILE A 312 -13.22 -6.94 16.21
N PRO A 313 -13.83 -6.78 17.40
CA PRO A 313 -14.27 -7.93 18.18
C PRO A 313 -15.34 -8.79 17.49
N LEU A 314 -16.16 -8.20 16.63
CA LEU A 314 -17.20 -8.89 15.86
C LEU A 314 -16.65 -9.69 14.68
N THR A 315 -15.40 -9.49 14.30
CA THR A 315 -14.75 -10.25 13.21
C THR A 315 -14.03 -11.52 13.66
N LYS A 316 -13.92 -11.73 14.96
CA LYS A 316 -13.29 -12.92 15.57
C LYS A 316 -14.22 -14.13 15.60
#